data_b942b6929ade7f51ead9a0d881ac7489
#
_entry.id   b942b6929ade7f51ead9a0d881ac7489
#
_cell.length_a   1.000
_cell.length_b   1.000
_cell.length_c   1.000
_cell.angle_alpha   90.00
_cell.angle_beta   90.00
_cell.angle_gamma   90.00
#
_symmetry.space_group_name_H-M   'P 1'
#
loop_
_entity.id
_entity.type
_entity.pdbx_description
1 polymer ?
#
loop_
_entity_poly.entity_id
_entity_poly.type
_entity_poly.pdbx_seq_one_letter_code
_entity_poly.pdbx_strand_id
1 'polypeptide(L)'
;MTNKKFVNALGKIPQSVPPIWFMRQAGRYHSHYQNLKTKNTFVELCKSPSLAAETALGPIESFDFDVAILFSDILFPLESLGMGLTYSPGPKFDQLLTEENSHEIFNNTFDVNSLAFQGEALER
;
A
#
# COMPACT_ATOMS: atom_id res chain seq x y z
N MET A 1 11.15 1.43 -17.18
CA MET A 1 10.95 0.41 -18.27
C MET A 1 9.65 -0.32 -18.04
N THR A 2 8.81 -0.50 -19.05
CA THR A 2 7.52 -1.20 -18.87
C THR A 2 7.75 -2.71 -18.97
N ASN A 3 7.28 -3.49 -17.97
CA ASN A 3 7.41 -4.94 -17.99
C ASN A 3 6.47 -5.55 -19.04
N LYS A 4 7.05 -6.19 -20.07
CA LYS A 4 6.28 -6.75 -21.20
C LYS A 4 5.34 -7.88 -20.79
N LYS A 5 5.73 -8.73 -19.82
CA LYS A 5 4.88 -9.83 -19.34
C LYS A 5 3.62 -9.27 -18.68
N PHE A 6 3.76 -8.22 -17.88
CA PHE A 6 2.62 -7.58 -17.22
C PHE A 6 1.68 -6.91 -18.23
N VAL A 7 2.22 -6.16 -19.20
CA VAL A 7 1.43 -5.53 -20.26
C VAL A 7 0.70 -6.57 -21.12
N ASN A 8 1.37 -7.65 -21.50
CA ASN A 8 0.75 -8.75 -22.24
C ASN A 8 -0.40 -9.38 -21.44
N ALA A 9 -0.22 -9.59 -20.13
CA ALA A 9 -1.27 -10.14 -19.28
C ALA A 9 -2.49 -9.21 -19.20
N LEU A 10 -2.29 -7.90 -19.08
CA LEU A 10 -3.37 -6.90 -19.12
C LEU A 10 -4.08 -6.91 -20.47
N GLY A 11 -3.32 -7.05 -21.57
CA GLY A 11 -3.84 -7.16 -22.93
C GLY A 11 -4.42 -8.53 -23.29
N LYS A 12 -4.46 -9.49 -22.37
CA LYS A 12 -4.87 -10.88 -22.58
C LYS A 12 -4.11 -11.56 -23.74
N ILE A 13 -2.85 -11.17 -23.95
CA ILE A 13 -1.97 -11.74 -24.96
C ILE A 13 -1.38 -13.03 -24.40
N PRO A 14 -1.52 -14.18 -25.08
CA PRO A 14 -0.94 -15.44 -24.63
C PRO A 14 0.58 -15.36 -24.48
N GLN A 15 1.11 -15.92 -23.40
CA GLN A 15 2.55 -15.97 -23.13
C GLN A 15 2.89 -17.24 -22.32
N SER A 16 4.09 -17.73 -22.49
CA SER A 16 4.55 -18.98 -21.86
C SER A 16 4.81 -18.83 -20.36
N VAL A 17 5.16 -17.63 -19.90
CA VAL A 17 5.47 -17.33 -18.50
C VAL A 17 4.62 -16.14 -18.06
N PRO A 18 3.73 -16.31 -17.05
CA PRO A 18 2.94 -15.19 -16.54
C PRO A 18 3.81 -14.21 -15.76
N PRO A 19 3.37 -12.95 -15.60
CA PRO A 19 4.03 -12.03 -14.66
C PRO A 19 3.89 -12.53 -13.22
N ILE A 20 4.93 -12.33 -12.43
CA ILE A 20 5.02 -12.83 -11.06
C ILE A 20 5.09 -11.68 -10.07
N TRP A 21 4.30 -11.80 -9.02
CA TRP A 21 4.43 -11.05 -7.77
C TRP A 21 4.07 -11.97 -6.59
N PHE A 22 4.55 -11.62 -5.41
CA PHE A 22 4.22 -12.39 -4.20
C PHE A 22 3.58 -11.49 -3.16
N MET A 23 2.53 -11.99 -2.52
CA MET A 23 1.91 -11.32 -1.39
C MET A 23 2.98 -11.06 -0.31
N ARG A 24 3.06 -9.81 0.16
CA ARG A 24 4.06 -9.35 1.14
C ARG A 24 5.51 -9.43 0.64
N GLN A 25 5.72 -9.31 -0.68
CA GLN A 25 7.08 -9.24 -1.24
C GLN A 25 7.89 -8.10 -0.62
N ALA A 26 7.30 -6.93 -0.33
CA ALA A 26 7.85 -5.95 0.59
C ALA A 26 7.45 -6.32 2.03
N GLY A 27 8.40 -6.74 2.86
CA GLY A 27 8.06 -7.24 4.17
C GLY A 27 9.25 -7.53 5.08
N ARG A 28 8.96 -7.97 6.29
CA ARG A 28 9.93 -8.14 7.39
C ARG A 28 11.07 -9.11 7.13
N TYR A 29 10.96 -9.98 6.14
CA TYR A 29 12.04 -10.89 5.75
C TYR A 29 13.12 -10.19 4.91
N HIS A 30 12.79 -9.05 4.27
CA HIS A 30 13.63 -8.38 3.29
C HIS A 30 14.51 -7.34 3.98
N SER A 31 15.82 -7.41 3.77
CA SER A 31 16.80 -6.53 4.41
C SER A 31 16.61 -5.06 4.07
N HIS A 32 16.25 -4.75 2.82
CA HIS A 32 15.93 -3.38 2.40
C HIS A 32 14.78 -2.79 3.23
N TYR A 33 13.68 -3.54 3.35
CA TYR A 33 12.55 -3.12 4.20
C TYR A 33 12.96 -2.93 5.66
N GLN A 34 13.76 -3.84 6.21
CA GLN A 34 14.26 -3.73 7.58
C GLN A 34 15.08 -2.44 7.77
N ASN A 35 15.95 -2.11 6.82
CA ASN A 35 16.74 -0.88 6.87
C ASN A 35 15.88 0.38 6.87
N LEU A 36 14.86 0.43 6.02
CA LEU A 36 13.89 1.54 6.01
C LEU A 36 13.17 1.66 7.35
N LYS A 37 12.76 0.53 7.92
CA LYS A 37 12.03 0.47 9.18
C LYS A 37 12.86 0.88 10.40
N THR A 38 14.19 0.82 10.34
CA THR A 38 15.04 1.33 11.44
C THR A 38 14.96 2.84 11.62
N LYS A 39 14.58 3.57 10.57
CA LYS A 39 14.56 5.04 10.52
C LYS A 39 13.15 5.62 10.43
N ASN A 40 12.18 4.81 10.09
CA ASN A 40 10.81 5.26 9.82
C ASN A 40 9.80 4.35 10.50
N THR A 41 8.70 4.91 10.92
CA THR A 41 7.54 4.16 11.39
C THR A 41 6.81 3.50 10.21
N PHE A 42 5.95 2.52 10.49
CA PHE A 42 5.12 1.90 9.46
C PHE A 42 4.23 2.92 8.73
N VAL A 43 3.65 3.86 9.49
CA VAL A 43 2.78 4.91 8.92
C VAL A 43 3.57 5.84 7.99
N GLU A 44 4.79 6.23 8.37
CA GLU A 44 5.65 7.03 7.50
C GLU A 44 6.03 6.30 6.23
N LEU A 45 6.35 5.00 6.31
CA LEU A 45 6.62 4.18 5.12
C LEU A 45 5.42 4.10 4.17
N CYS A 46 4.20 4.13 4.68
CA CYS A 46 2.99 4.09 3.86
C CYS A 46 2.58 5.46 3.33
N LYS A 47 2.67 6.52 4.16
CA LYS A 47 2.10 7.84 3.84
C LYS A 47 3.10 8.81 3.17
N SER A 48 4.39 8.52 3.20
CA SER A 48 5.37 9.26 2.42
C SER A 48 5.47 8.66 1.01
N PRO A 49 5.09 9.38 -0.06
CA PRO A 49 5.12 8.85 -1.43
C PRO A 49 6.48 8.28 -1.84
N SER A 50 7.57 8.93 -1.45
CA SER A 50 8.93 8.47 -1.75
C SER A 50 9.29 7.18 -1.00
N LEU A 51 8.94 7.09 0.28
CA LEU A 51 9.22 5.89 1.08
C LEU A 51 8.33 4.71 0.67
N ALA A 52 7.08 4.96 0.32
CA ALA A 52 6.16 3.92 -0.17
C ALA A 52 6.66 3.35 -1.50
N ALA A 53 7.07 4.20 -2.44
CA ALA A 53 7.67 3.79 -3.71
C ALA A 53 8.97 3.00 -3.49
N GLU A 54 9.91 3.52 -2.69
CA GLU A 54 11.18 2.86 -2.37
C GLU A 54 10.94 1.49 -1.71
N THR A 55 9.98 1.40 -0.79
CA THR A 55 9.61 0.15 -0.14
C THR A 55 9.06 -0.88 -1.14
N ALA A 56 8.23 -0.43 -2.09
CA ALA A 56 7.63 -1.28 -3.10
C ALA A 56 8.64 -1.76 -4.15
N LEU A 57 9.62 -0.93 -4.52
CA LEU A 57 10.62 -1.24 -5.54
C LEU A 57 11.75 -2.14 -5.04
N GLY A 58 12.08 -2.10 -3.76
CA GLY A 58 13.16 -2.91 -3.18
C GLY A 58 13.10 -4.41 -3.55
N PRO A 59 11.95 -5.10 -3.45
CA PRO A 59 11.80 -6.48 -3.91
C PRO A 59 11.99 -6.68 -5.42
N ILE A 60 11.59 -5.69 -6.24
CA ILE A 60 11.79 -5.74 -7.69
C ILE A 60 13.28 -5.77 -8.00
N GLU A 61 14.04 -4.87 -7.39
CA GLU A 61 15.49 -4.78 -7.58
C GLU A 61 16.23 -6.02 -7.08
N SER A 62 15.76 -6.62 -5.98
CA SER A 62 16.44 -7.76 -5.34
C SER A 62 16.11 -9.10 -5.99
N PHE A 63 14.91 -9.28 -6.55
CA PHE A 63 14.39 -10.58 -6.98
C PHE A 63 13.88 -10.59 -8.43
N ASP A 64 13.95 -9.48 -9.14
CA ASP A 64 13.45 -9.34 -10.53
C ASP A 64 11.98 -9.75 -10.68
N PHE A 65 11.13 -9.38 -9.71
CA PHE A 65 9.68 -9.57 -9.82
C PHE A 65 9.09 -8.67 -10.90
N ASP A 66 8.02 -9.13 -11.52
CA ASP A 66 7.42 -8.45 -12.67
C ASP A 66 6.49 -7.28 -12.27
N VAL A 67 6.02 -7.23 -11.02
CA VAL A 67 5.03 -6.25 -10.56
C VAL A 67 5.40 -5.71 -9.19
N ALA A 68 5.57 -4.39 -9.08
CA ALA A 68 5.61 -3.68 -7.81
C ALA A 68 4.19 -3.42 -7.31
N ILE A 69 3.93 -3.70 -6.05
CA ILE A 69 2.66 -3.43 -5.40
C ILE A 69 2.83 -2.21 -4.49
N LEU A 70 1.94 -1.25 -4.59
CA LEU A 70 1.93 -0.08 -3.72
C LEU A 70 2.07 -0.50 -2.25
N PHE A 71 3.08 0.04 -1.57
CA PHE A 71 3.25 -0.19 -0.14
C PHE A 71 2.30 0.72 0.65
N SER A 72 1.19 0.17 1.09
CA SER A 72 0.13 0.90 1.77
C SER A 72 -0.63 -0.02 2.74
N ASP A 73 -1.59 0.53 3.48
CA ASP A 73 -2.52 -0.23 4.30
C ASP A 73 -3.95 -0.05 3.77
N ILE A 74 -4.70 -1.13 3.71
CA ILE A 74 -6.12 -1.15 3.29
C ILE A 74 -7.04 -0.43 4.28
N LEU A 75 -6.56 -0.06 5.46
CA LEU A 75 -7.33 0.60 6.51
C LEU A 75 -7.34 2.14 6.39
N PHE A 76 -6.48 2.73 5.56
CA PHE A 76 -6.47 4.20 5.40
C PHE A 76 -7.78 4.80 4.88
N PRO A 77 -8.57 4.13 4.03
CA PRO A 77 -9.92 4.63 3.71
C PRO A 77 -10.84 4.77 4.93
N LEU A 78 -10.71 3.89 5.91
CA LEU A 78 -11.49 3.97 7.16
C LEU A 78 -11.01 5.13 8.06
N GLU A 79 -9.70 5.41 8.06
CA GLU A 79 -9.15 6.62 8.70
C GLU A 79 -9.76 7.88 8.07
N SER A 80 -9.85 7.94 6.75
CA SER A 80 -10.44 9.06 5.99
C SER A 80 -11.93 9.23 6.25
N LEU A 81 -12.64 8.19 6.69
CA LEU A 81 -14.02 8.26 7.16
C LEU A 81 -14.15 8.75 8.60
N GLY A 82 -13.05 9.10 9.26
CA GLY A 82 -13.05 9.63 10.62
C GLY A 82 -13.11 8.58 11.73
N MET A 83 -12.86 7.30 11.42
CA MET A 83 -12.85 6.24 12.44
C MET A 83 -11.64 6.32 13.37
N GLY A 84 -10.64 7.14 13.04
CA GLY A 84 -9.34 7.18 13.70
C GLY A 84 -8.55 5.89 13.48
N LEU A 85 -7.26 5.99 13.25
CA LEU A 85 -6.40 4.82 13.04
C LEU A 85 -5.02 5.06 13.63
N THR A 86 -4.63 4.20 14.55
CA THR A 86 -3.30 4.20 15.18
C THR A 86 -2.66 2.83 15.09
N TYR A 87 -1.33 2.77 15.20
CA TYR A 87 -0.55 1.53 15.16
C TYR A 87 0.33 1.40 16.40
N SER A 88 -0.09 0.54 17.36
CA SER A 88 0.69 0.29 18.57
C SER A 88 0.26 -1.02 19.27
N PRO A 89 0.90 -2.14 19.02
CA PRO A 89 1.79 -2.55 17.93
C PRO A 89 1.07 -2.89 16.61
N GLY A 90 -0.25 -3.04 16.62
CA GLY A 90 -1.11 -3.29 15.46
C GLY A 90 -2.11 -2.16 15.24
N PRO A 91 -2.95 -2.26 14.20
CA PRO A 91 -3.96 -1.25 13.93
C PRO A 91 -5.01 -1.22 15.05
N LYS A 92 -5.37 -0.02 15.46
CA LYS A 92 -6.46 0.27 16.41
C LYS A 92 -7.28 1.44 15.90
N PHE A 93 -8.59 1.32 15.98
CA PHE A 93 -9.53 2.38 15.69
C PHE A 93 -9.99 3.04 16.99
N ASP A 94 -10.19 4.34 16.97
CA ASP A 94 -10.75 5.09 18.09
C ASP A 94 -12.24 4.76 18.29
N GLN A 95 -12.92 4.44 17.17
CA GLN A 95 -14.29 3.97 17.19
C GLN A 95 -14.49 2.78 16.24
N LEU A 96 -15.28 1.81 16.65
CA LEU A 96 -15.69 0.68 15.83
C LEU A 96 -17.02 0.98 15.16
N LEU A 97 -17.23 0.42 13.97
CA LEU A 97 -18.51 0.52 13.27
C LEU A 97 -19.56 -0.30 14.01
N THR A 98 -20.68 0.33 14.35
CA THR A 98 -21.87 -0.27 14.97
C THR A 98 -23.11 0.13 14.19
N GLU A 99 -24.26 -0.52 14.45
CA GLU A 99 -25.53 -0.12 13.85
C GLU A 99 -25.91 1.33 14.24
N GLU A 100 -25.56 1.74 15.45
CA GLU A 100 -25.89 3.06 16.00
C GLU A 100 -25.11 4.20 15.32
N ASN A 101 -23.80 4.00 15.06
CA ASN A 101 -22.93 5.03 14.50
C ASN A 101 -22.71 4.91 12.99
N SER A 102 -23.21 3.85 12.35
CA SER A 102 -22.95 3.58 10.93
C SER A 102 -23.43 4.71 10.03
N HIS A 103 -24.63 5.24 10.29
CA HIS A 103 -25.19 6.34 9.51
C HIS A 103 -24.34 7.62 9.61
N GLU A 104 -23.84 7.93 10.79
CA GLU A 104 -22.99 9.11 11.01
C GLU A 104 -21.65 8.95 10.28
N ILE A 105 -20.98 7.79 10.45
CA ILE A 105 -19.69 7.50 9.81
C ILE A 105 -19.81 7.53 8.28
N PHE A 106 -20.84 6.90 7.70
CA PHE A 106 -21.01 6.87 6.24
C PHE A 106 -21.55 8.18 5.64
N ASN A 107 -22.20 9.02 6.44
CA ASN A 107 -22.60 10.36 6.02
C ASN A 107 -21.48 11.40 6.14
N ASN A 108 -20.37 11.06 6.82
CA ASN A 108 -19.18 11.90 6.81
C ASN A 108 -18.68 12.06 5.38
N THR A 109 -18.33 13.29 5.00
CA THR A 109 -17.78 13.55 3.68
C THR A 109 -16.41 12.85 3.58
N PHE A 110 -16.34 11.83 2.73
CA PHE A 110 -15.08 11.17 2.41
C PHE A 110 -14.19 12.14 1.64
N ASP A 111 -13.08 12.53 2.25
CA ASP A 111 -12.09 13.38 1.57
C ASP A 111 -11.08 12.50 0.82
N VAL A 112 -11.28 12.37 -0.49
CA VAL A 112 -10.36 11.65 -1.38
C VAL A 112 -8.94 12.23 -1.32
N ASN A 113 -8.79 13.53 -1.08
CA ASN A 113 -7.47 14.16 -1.02
C ASN A 113 -6.64 13.66 0.17
N SER A 114 -7.28 13.16 1.23
CA SER A 114 -6.57 12.53 2.35
C SER A 114 -5.79 11.27 1.95
N LEU A 115 -6.10 10.69 0.78
CA LEU A 115 -5.43 9.51 0.21
C LEU A 115 -4.53 9.85 -0.98
N ALA A 116 -4.32 11.13 -1.31
CA ALA A 116 -3.52 11.56 -2.46
C ALA A 116 -2.09 10.99 -2.45
N PHE A 117 -1.51 10.78 -1.26
CA PHE A 117 -0.19 10.18 -1.09
C PHE A 117 -0.05 8.80 -1.77
N GLN A 118 -1.14 8.06 -1.92
CA GLN A 118 -1.13 6.75 -2.61
C GLN A 118 -0.95 6.93 -4.12
N GLY A 119 -1.65 7.89 -4.72
CA GLY A 119 -1.49 8.25 -6.13
C GLY A 119 -0.08 8.78 -6.42
N GLU A 120 0.39 9.71 -5.60
CA GLU A 120 1.74 10.27 -5.72
C GLU A 120 2.85 9.21 -5.61
N ALA A 121 2.66 8.17 -4.82
CA ALA A 121 3.61 7.06 -4.72
C ALA A 121 3.66 6.20 -5.99
N LEU A 122 2.54 6.08 -6.72
CA LEU A 122 2.47 5.33 -7.99
C LEU A 122 3.12 6.07 -9.17
N GLU A 123 3.29 7.38 -9.07
CA GLU A 123 3.91 8.22 -10.08
C GLU A 123 5.45 8.25 -10.01
N ARG A 124 6.02 7.69 -8.95
CA ARG A 124 7.47 7.62 -8.71
C ARG A 124 8.10 6.36 -9.27
#